data_175cde69c5989e8e1ab18685d84451ee
#
_entry.id   175cde69c5989e8e1ab18685d84451ee
#
_cell.length_a   1.000
_cell.length_b   1.000
_cell.length_c   1.000
_cell.angle_alpha   90.00
_cell.angle_beta   90.00
_cell.angle_gamma   90.00
#
_symmetry.space_group_name_H-M   'P 1'
#
loop_
_entity.id
_entity.type
_entity.pdbx_description
1 polymer ?
#
loop_
_entity_poly.entity_id
_entity_poly.type
_entity_poly.pdbx_seq_one_letter_code
_entity_poly.pdbx_strand_id
1 'polypeptide(L)'
;MKYKKTAFATVLTSFLTAVCIHFAATKRNVDPDALALGNLNGISIAVPAKYQFFPFVYEGDDIWNAQWLEKNRNRVPTSEMKISSFGVLLHIPDYAPRSTENIESWFHQKNRYGFNQDWIEVGIRSNKHGAKIGQKNWFKYYIDRMRESNSNYPTGAWHYETRDENIYGLRHEQLVGSTSNEAGFIAQSGHKDFYTDAPSWTTEVECRRMVVPPYAPTQCTQTFVMPDLDSFIDITYNPRHLKDWREIKEKVVSIIASFETANKQIHDNH
;
A
#
# COMPACT_ATOMS: atom_id res chain seq x y z
N MET A 1 -9.32 21.65 38.10
CA MET A 1 -8.32 21.51 37.00
C MET A 1 -9.06 21.13 35.72
N LYS A 2 -9.21 22.08 34.77
CA LYS A 2 -9.90 21.84 33.47
C LYS A 2 -8.86 21.41 32.44
N TYR A 3 -8.99 20.19 31.93
CA TYR A 3 -8.11 19.64 30.92
C TYR A 3 -8.40 20.22 29.52
N LYS A 4 -7.40 20.86 28.94
CA LYS A 4 -7.35 21.26 27.53
C LYS A 4 -7.08 20.03 26.67
N LYS A 5 -8.08 19.33 26.20
CA LYS A 5 -7.97 18.14 25.30
C LYS A 5 -8.52 18.36 23.87
N THR A 6 -8.66 19.60 23.40
CA THR A 6 -9.36 19.88 22.14
C THR A 6 -8.49 20.42 21.01
N ALA A 7 -7.17 20.46 21.14
CA ALA A 7 -6.33 21.09 20.11
C ALA A 7 -5.62 20.11 19.15
N PHE A 8 -5.55 18.81 19.43
CA PHE A 8 -4.72 17.89 18.65
C PHE A 8 -5.43 17.19 17.47
N ALA A 9 -6.75 17.05 17.55
CA ALA A 9 -7.51 16.38 16.48
C ALA A 9 -7.75 17.27 15.24
N THR A 10 -7.79 18.59 15.43
CA THR A 10 -8.09 19.55 14.35
C THR A 10 -6.89 19.82 13.43
N VAL A 11 -5.68 19.63 13.91
CA VAL A 11 -4.45 19.89 13.12
C VAL A 11 -4.19 18.77 12.12
N LEU A 12 -4.48 17.51 12.47
CA LEU A 12 -4.21 16.37 11.61
C LEU A 12 -5.15 16.29 10.39
N THR A 13 -6.41 16.69 10.56
CA THR A 13 -7.39 16.75 9.46
C THR A 13 -7.12 17.88 8.48
N SER A 14 -6.60 19.00 8.96
CA SER A 14 -6.26 20.15 8.10
C SER A 14 -5.03 19.89 7.23
N PHE A 15 -4.07 19.08 7.68
CA PHE A 15 -2.86 18.77 6.90
C PHE A 15 -3.12 17.75 5.78
N LEU A 16 -3.95 16.74 6.01
CA LEU A 16 -4.35 15.78 4.97
C LEU A 16 -5.15 16.45 3.84
N THR A 17 -6.02 17.41 4.19
CA THR A 17 -6.74 18.20 3.19
C THR A 17 -5.81 19.15 2.42
N ALA A 18 -4.81 19.74 3.05
CA ALA A 18 -3.87 20.64 2.36
C ALA A 18 -2.96 19.91 1.36
N VAL A 19 -2.51 18.70 1.67
CA VAL A 19 -1.73 17.87 0.73
C VAL A 19 -2.59 17.42 -0.45
N CYS A 20 -3.83 16.99 -0.22
CA CYS A 20 -4.77 16.64 -1.30
C CYS A 20 -5.14 17.86 -2.16
N ILE A 21 -5.32 19.05 -1.58
CA ILE A 21 -5.64 20.27 -2.30
C ILE A 21 -4.44 20.75 -3.14
N HIS A 22 -3.23 20.58 -2.68
CA HIS A 22 -2.03 20.96 -3.45
C HIS A 22 -1.83 20.06 -4.68
N PHE A 23 -2.18 18.78 -4.60
CA PHE A 23 -2.19 17.87 -5.76
C PHE A 23 -3.37 18.12 -6.71
N ALA A 24 -4.51 18.61 -6.20
CA ALA A 24 -5.69 18.88 -7.02
C ALA A 24 -5.66 20.28 -7.69
N ALA A 25 -4.95 21.25 -7.12
CA ALA A 25 -4.99 22.66 -7.58
C ALA A 25 -4.05 22.96 -8.75
N THR A 26 -3.09 22.12 -9.07
CA THR A 26 -2.33 22.25 -10.31
C THR A 26 -2.90 21.29 -11.36
N LYS A 27 -3.89 21.72 -12.13
CA LYS A 27 -4.14 21.22 -13.49
C LYS A 27 -2.91 21.56 -14.36
N ARG A 28 -1.75 21.03 -14.01
CA ARG A 28 -0.67 20.91 -15.00
C ARG A 28 -1.18 19.85 -15.97
N ASN A 29 -1.31 20.20 -17.23
CA ASN A 29 -1.37 19.23 -18.30
C ASN A 29 -0.05 18.46 -18.28
N VAL A 30 0.06 17.50 -17.37
CA VAL A 30 1.18 16.57 -17.35
C VAL A 30 0.90 15.63 -18.49
N ASP A 31 1.82 15.57 -19.43
CA ASP A 31 1.78 14.54 -20.46
C ASP A 31 1.63 13.17 -19.77
N PRO A 32 0.56 12.41 -20.07
CA PRO A 32 0.31 11.13 -19.43
C PRO A 32 1.43 10.11 -19.69
N ASP A 33 2.19 10.29 -20.73
CA ASP A 33 3.30 9.44 -21.13
C ASP A 33 4.68 9.99 -20.68
N ALA A 34 4.71 11.18 -20.07
CA ALA A 34 5.93 11.69 -19.44
C ALA A 34 6.48 10.66 -18.41
N LEU A 35 7.78 10.39 -18.49
CA LEU A 35 8.42 9.35 -17.69
C LEU A 35 9.01 9.92 -16.40
N ALA A 36 8.69 9.30 -15.29
CA ALA A 36 9.47 9.43 -14.06
C ALA A 36 10.61 8.41 -14.09
N LEU A 37 11.82 8.89 -13.90
CA LEU A 37 13.04 8.10 -14.03
C LEU A 37 13.72 7.92 -12.68
N GLY A 38 14.39 6.76 -12.50
CA GLY A 38 15.25 6.52 -11.36
C GLY A 38 15.85 5.12 -11.36
N ASN A 39 16.64 4.85 -10.33
CA ASN A 39 17.30 3.57 -10.11
C ASN A 39 16.75 2.90 -8.85
N LEU A 40 16.10 1.76 -9.01
CA LEU A 40 15.60 0.95 -7.90
C LEU A 40 16.55 -0.24 -7.70
N ASN A 41 17.37 -0.17 -6.66
CA ASN A 41 18.31 -1.24 -6.28
C ASN A 41 19.28 -1.71 -7.42
N GLY A 42 19.71 -0.79 -8.27
CA GLY A 42 20.61 -1.07 -9.40
C GLY A 42 19.88 -1.23 -10.74
N ILE A 43 18.55 -1.28 -10.74
CA ILE A 43 17.73 -1.43 -11.94
C ILE A 43 17.14 -0.06 -12.31
N SER A 44 17.37 0.38 -13.54
CA SER A 44 16.78 1.62 -14.05
C SER A 44 15.29 1.43 -14.33
N ILE A 45 14.49 2.32 -13.80
CA ILE A 45 13.02 2.31 -13.88
C ILE A 45 12.53 3.57 -14.54
N ALA A 46 11.56 3.42 -15.47
CA ALA A 46 10.87 4.51 -16.15
C ALA A 46 9.35 4.29 -16.07
N VAL A 47 8.66 5.08 -15.25
CA VAL A 47 7.21 4.92 -15.04
C VAL A 47 6.46 6.06 -15.72
N PRO A 48 5.57 5.77 -16.68
CA PRO A 48 4.71 6.78 -17.29
C PRO A 48 3.80 7.46 -16.25
N ALA A 49 3.61 8.77 -16.40
CA ALA A 49 2.84 9.57 -15.44
C ALA A 49 1.40 9.08 -15.25
N LYS A 50 0.81 8.47 -16.26
CA LYS A 50 -0.53 7.85 -16.20
C LYS A 50 -0.64 6.73 -15.15
N TYR A 51 0.46 6.05 -14.84
CA TYR A 51 0.50 5.02 -13.80
C TYR A 51 0.75 5.58 -12.40
N GLN A 52 1.38 6.75 -12.28
CA GLN A 52 1.83 7.25 -10.98
C GLN A 52 0.66 7.64 -10.08
N PHE A 53 0.61 7.04 -8.90
CA PHE A 53 -0.28 7.42 -7.81
C PHE A 53 0.46 8.26 -6.77
N PHE A 54 1.61 7.78 -6.32
CA PHE A 54 2.56 8.55 -5.55
C PHE A 54 3.80 8.86 -6.40
N PRO A 55 4.38 10.07 -6.26
CA PRO A 55 5.60 10.42 -6.95
C PRO A 55 6.76 9.54 -6.47
N PHE A 56 7.83 9.49 -7.27
CA PHE A 56 9.06 8.88 -6.82
C PHE A 56 9.61 9.63 -5.60
N VAL A 57 9.91 8.86 -4.57
CA VAL A 57 10.69 9.31 -3.41
C VAL A 57 12.10 8.77 -3.60
N TYR A 58 13.08 9.65 -3.68
CA TYR A 58 14.47 9.24 -3.84
C TYR A 58 15.17 9.14 -2.49
N GLU A 59 16.29 8.42 -2.43
CA GLU A 59 17.11 8.35 -1.21
C GLU A 59 17.50 9.78 -0.77
N GLY A 60 17.26 10.09 0.51
CA GLY A 60 17.52 11.41 1.09
C GLY A 60 16.40 12.44 0.90
N ASP A 61 15.30 12.09 0.26
CA ASP A 61 14.13 12.95 0.16
C ASP A 61 13.41 13.06 1.52
N ASP A 62 13.11 14.30 1.91
CA ASP A 62 12.27 14.61 3.08
C ASP A 62 10.92 15.18 2.61
N ILE A 63 10.03 14.26 2.14
CA ILE A 63 8.73 14.63 1.58
C ILE A 63 7.75 15.23 2.60
N TRP A 64 8.08 15.19 3.88
CA TRP A 64 7.29 15.79 4.95
C TRP A 64 7.75 17.20 5.32
N ASN A 65 8.88 17.64 4.78
CA ASN A 65 9.47 18.96 5.03
C ASN A 65 9.11 19.95 3.92
N ALA A 66 8.27 20.92 4.24
CA ALA A 66 7.81 21.91 3.27
C ALA A 66 8.97 22.75 2.67
N GLN A 67 10.01 23.07 3.45
CA GLN A 67 11.17 23.82 2.96
C GLN A 67 12.00 22.96 1.99
N TRP A 68 12.14 21.67 2.29
CA TRP A 68 12.81 20.73 1.42
C TRP A 68 12.07 20.59 0.08
N LEU A 69 10.73 20.45 0.11
CA LEU A 69 9.87 20.38 -1.08
C LEU A 69 10.01 21.63 -1.95
N GLU A 70 9.96 22.82 -1.36
CA GLU A 70 10.10 24.08 -2.10
C GLU A 70 11.49 24.20 -2.75
N LYS A 71 12.55 23.87 -2.02
CA LYS A 71 13.93 23.88 -2.55
C LYS A 71 14.12 22.92 -3.72
N ASN A 72 13.44 21.78 -3.70
CA ASN A 72 13.59 20.70 -4.70
C ASN A 72 12.45 20.68 -5.74
N ARG A 73 11.58 21.69 -5.75
CA ARG A 73 10.40 21.76 -6.61
C ARG A 73 10.68 21.60 -8.10
N ASN A 74 11.82 22.08 -8.56
CA ASN A 74 12.24 22.07 -9.96
C ASN A 74 13.31 21.01 -10.24
N ARG A 75 13.55 20.07 -9.32
CA ARG A 75 14.49 18.99 -9.55
C ARG A 75 14.02 18.12 -10.71
N VAL A 76 14.92 17.91 -11.68
CA VAL A 76 14.67 17.03 -12.81
C VAL A 76 15.15 15.63 -12.44
N PRO A 77 14.26 14.63 -12.41
CA PRO A 77 14.65 13.24 -12.15
C PRO A 77 15.55 12.69 -13.26
N THR A 78 16.53 11.87 -12.86
CA THR A 78 17.42 11.17 -13.78
C THR A 78 17.43 9.67 -13.47
N SER A 79 17.86 8.84 -14.43
CA SER A 79 17.98 7.39 -14.25
C SER A 79 18.97 6.96 -13.17
N GLU A 80 19.86 7.87 -12.74
CA GLU A 80 20.88 7.61 -11.72
C GLU A 80 20.35 7.83 -10.29
N MET A 81 19.24 8.57 -10.15
CA MET A 81 18.70 8.90 -8.83
C MET A 81 18.11 7.65 -8.19
N LYS A 82 18.62 7.30 -7.01
CA LYS A 82 18.19 6.11 -6.28
C LYS A 82 16.77 6.25 -5.73
N ILE A 83 15.89 5.36 -6.15
CA ILE A 83 14.50 5.34 -5.72
C ILE A 83 14.40 4.61 -4.37
N SER A 84 13.72 5.24 -3.41
CA SER A 84 13.32 4.67 -2.12
C SER A 84 11.93 4.03 -2.22
N SER A 85 10.99 4.74 -2.87
CA SER A 85 9.62 4.25 -3.10
C SER A 85 8.89 5.02 -4.18
N PHE A 86 7.83 4.42 -4.73
CA PHE A 86 6.85 5.07 -5.59
C PHE A 86 5.52 4.32 -5.55
N GLY A 87 4.46 4.90 -6.11
CA GLY A 87 3.15 4.27 -6.16
C GLY A 87 2.53 4.29 -7.54
N VAL A 88 1.79 3.22 -7.83
CA VAL A 88 1.07 2.99 -9.09
C VAL A 88 -0.42 2.83 -8.80
N LEU A 89 -1.27 3.36 -9.67
CA LEU A 89 -2.72 3.23 -9.61
C LEU A 89 -3.23 2.48 -10.83
N LEU A 90 -4.01 1.42 -10.60
CA LEU A 90 -4.55 0.55 -11.64
C LEU A 90 -6.05 0.36 -11.46
N HIS A 91 -6.78 0.33 -12.56
CA HIS A 91 -8.21 0.08 -12.58
C HIS A 91 -8.50 -1.42 -12.77
N ILE A 92 -9.42 -2.00 -12.03
CA ILE A 92 -9.90 -3.37 -12.21
C ILE A 92 -11.19 -3.32 -13.07
N PRO A 93 -11.40 -4.27 -13.99
CA PRO A 93 -10.67 -5.54 -14.15
C PRO A 93 -9.55 -5.53 -15.18
N ASP A 94 -9.38 -4.44 -15.90
CA ASP A 94 -8.49 -4.36 -17.07
C ASP A 94 -7.03 -4.00 -16.71
N TYR A 95 -6.79 -3.65 -15.43
CA TYR A 95 -5.49 -3.18 -14.93
C TYR A 95 -4.94 -1.97 -15.67
N ALA A 96 -5.84 -1.20 -16.30
CA ALA A 96 -5.48 0.00 -17.02
C ALA A 96 -4.97 1.09 -16.06
N PRO A 97 -4.02 1.94 -16.52
CA PRO A 97 -3.65 3.13 -15.79
C PRO A 97 -4.81 4.14 -15.80
N ARG A 98 -4.67 5.19 -15.00
CA ARG A 98 -5.63 6.28 -15.02
C ARG A 98 -5.62 7.00 -16.38
N SER A 99 -6.82 7.35 -16.84
CA SER A 99 -7.06 8.15 -18.03
C SER A 99 -8.08 9.26 -17.71
N THR A 100 -8.33 10.14 -18.68
CA THR A 100 -9.39 11.16 -18.53
C THR A 100 -10.79 10.54 -18.40
N GLU A 101 -10.99 9.36 -18.98
CA GLU A 101 -12.27 8.67 -18.97
C GLU A 101 -12.54 7.93 -17.67
N ASN A 102 -11.51 7.37 -17.02
CA ASN A 102 -11.69 6.51 -15.85
C ASN A 102 -11.34 7.18 -14.52
N ILE A 103 -10.55 8.27 -14.51
CA ILE A 103 -10.08 8.89 -13.27
C ILE A 103 -11.21 9.44 -12.39
N GLU A 104 -12.32 9.87 -12.98
CA GLU A 104 -13.46 10.32 -12.21
C GLU A 104 -14.02 9.22 -11.31
N SER A 105 -14.00 7.96 -11.78
CA SER A 105 -14.45 6.83 -10.99
C SER A 105 -13.62 6.65 -9.71
N TRP A 106 -12.32 6.95 -9.76
CA TRP A 106 -11.47 6.89 -8.57
C TRP A 106 -11.88 7.92 -7.51
N PHE A 107 -12.29 9.12 -7.93
CA PHE A 107 -12.74 10.18 -7.00
C PHE A 107 -14.15 9.93 -6.47
N HIS A 108 -15.06 9.38 -7.29
CA HIS A 108 -16.48 9.27 -6.96
C HIS A 108 -16.88 7.91 -6.38
N GLN A 109 -16.12 6.84 -6.68
CA GLN A 109 -16.43 5.50 -6.18
C GLN A 109 -15.82 5.19 -4.81
N LYS A 110 -15.32 6.20 -4.09
CA LYS A 110 -14.93 6.00 -2.70
C LYS A 110 -16.17 5.53 -1.95
N ASN A 111 -16.11 4.31 -1.43
CA ASN A 111 -17.17 3.80 -0.60
C ASN A 111 -17.32 4.68 0.65
N ARG A 112 -18.37 4.44 1.44
CA ARG A 112 -18.63 5.14 2.71
C ARG A 112 -17.41 5.23 3.64
N TYR A 113 -16.41 4.38 3.45
CA TYR A 113 -15.20 4.25 4.27
C TYR A 113 -13.94 4.77 3.55
N GLY A 114 -14.07 5.37 2.39
CA GLY A 114 -12.97 6.00 1.68
C GLY A 114 -12.21 5.11 0.72
N PHE A 115 -12.63 3.84 0.50
CA PHE A 115 -11.97 2.93 -0.44
C PHE A 115 -12.70 2.83 -1.75
N ASN A 116 -11.92 2.89 -2.82
CA ASN A 116 -12.43 2.70 -4.17
C ASN A 116 -12.69 1.21 -4.42
N GLN A 117 -13.81 0.91 -5.07
CA GLN A 117 -14.19 -0.48 -5.31
C GLN A 117 -13.45 -1.10 -6.50
N ASP A 118 -13.11 -0.30 -7.51
CA ASP A 118 -12.61 -0.77 -8.79
C ASP A 118 -11.16 -0.38 -9.06
N TRP A 119 -10.47 0.14 -8.04
CA TRP A 119 -9.09 0.57 -8.16
C TRP A 119 -8.19 -0.14 -7.17
N ILE A 120 -6.97 -0.42 -7.60
CA ILE A 120 -5.90 -0.92 -6.75
C ILE A 120 -4.78 0.10 -6.67
N GLU A 121 -4.32 0.33 -5.45
CA GLU A 121 -3.18 1.18 -5.14
C GLU A 121 -1.98 0.27 -4.88
N VAL A 122 -0.92 0.44 -5.66
CA VAL A 122 0.30 -0.37 -5.56
C VAL A 122 1.44 0.49 -5.05
N GLY A 123 1.95 0.16 -3.89
CA GLY A 123 3.17 0.74 -3.33
C GLY A 123 4.38 -0.15 -3.63
N ILE A 124 5.45 0.44 -4.14
CA ILE A 124 6.72 -0.23 -4.40
C ILE A 124 7.77 0.43 -3.51
N ARG A 125 8.48 -0.37 -2.71
CA ARG A 125 9.51 0.12 -1.78
C ARG A 125 10.78 -0.68 -1.92
N SER A 126 11.93 0.01 -1.98
CA SER A 126 13.25 -0.62 -1.93
C SER A 126 13.42 -1.42 -0.63
N ASN A 127 13.98 -2.63 -0.73
CA ASN A 127 14.24 -3.50 0.42
C ASN A 127 15.51 -3.11 1.20
N LYS A 128 16.31 -2.17 0.72
CA LYS A 128 17.61 -1.78 1.33
C LYS A 128 17.51 -1.36 2.80
N HIS A 129 16.36 -0.81 3.21
CA HIS A 129 16.15 -0.33 4.59
C HIS A 129 15.18 -1.23 5.37
N GLY A 130 14.56 -2.18 4.71
CA GLY A 130 13.64 -3.12 5.29
C GLY A 130 14.37 -4.36 5.78
N ALA A 131 14.86 -4.32 7.02
CA ALA A 131 15.42 -5.50 7.65
C ALA A 131 14.51 -6.72 7.41
N LYS A 132 15.05 -7.75 6.79
CA LYS A 132 14.57 -9.14 6.89
C LYS A 132 13.23 -9.52 6.22
N ILE A 133 12.44 -8.59 5.70
CA ILE A 133 11.16 -8.89 5.05
C ILE A 133 11.47 -9.62 3.73
N GLY A 134 12.25 -10.03 3.15
CA GLY A 134 12.54 -10.89 2.01
C GLY A 134 13.15 -12.21 2.46
N GLN A 135 13.33 -12.42 3.77
CA GLN A 135 13.83 -13.68 4.27
C GLN A 135 12.71 -14.72 4.18
N LYS A 136 13.09 -15.90 3.73
CA LYS A 136 12.21 -17.07 3.75
C LYS A 136 11.53 -17.20 5.13
N ASN A 137 10.20 -17.20 5.13
CA ASN A 137 9.37 -17.27 6.32
C ASN A 137 9.19 -15.96 7.13
N TRP A 138 9.47 -14.76 6.58
CA TRP A 138 9.18 -13.51 7.30
C TRP A 138 7.71 -13.42 7.72
N PHE A 139 6.78 -13.69 6.79
CA PHE A 139 5.36 -13.65 7.10
C PHE A 139 4.98 -14.67 8.18
N LYS A 140 5.57 -15.87 8.13
CA LYS A 140 5.38 -16.85 9.21
C LYS A 140 5.87 -16.30 10.56
N TYR A 141 7.07 -15.72 10.59
CA TYR A 141 7.61 -15.11 11.81
C TYR A 141 6.72 -13.97 12.31
N TYR A 142 6.22 -13.13 11.41
CA TYR A 142 5.33 -12.03 11.76
C TYR A 142 4.02 -12.53 12.38
N ILE A 143 3.37 -13.50 11.77
CA ILE A 143 2.14 -14.11 12.30
C ILE A 143 2.39 -14.81 13.64
N ASP A 144 3.47 -15.59 13.76
CA ASP A 144 3.83 -16.25 15.02
C ASP A 144 4.06 -15.20 16.13
N ARG A 145 4.77 -14.12 15.83
CA ARG A 145 4.97 -13.03 16.77
C ARG A 145 3.66 -12.32 17.16
N MET A 146 2.74 -12.15 16.22
CA MET A 146 1.41 -11.58 16.50
C MET A 146 0.60 -12.49 17.43
N ARG A 147 0.75 -13.81 17.30
CA ARG A 147 0.16 -14.77 18.26
C ARG A 147 0.76 -14.67 19.65
N GLU A 148 2.08 -14.50 19.73
CA GLU A 148 2.81 -14.42 20.99
C GLU A 148 2.65 -13.07 21.70
N SER A 149 2.60 -11.96 20.95
CA SER A 149 2.60 -10.60 21.52
C SER A 149 1.37 -10.28 22.36
N ASN A 150 0.31 -11.05 22.20
CA ASN A 150 -0.93 -10.87 22.96
C ASN A 150 -0.85 -11.32 24.42
N SER A 151 0.17 -12.11 24.79
CA SER A 151 0.41 -12.48 26.17
C SER A 151 0.80 -11.29 27.07
N ASN A 152 1.26 -10.19 26.49
CA ASN A 152 1.75 -9.01 27.18
C ASN A 152 0.69 -7.91 27.38
N TYR A 153 -0.50 -8.06 26.84
CA TYR A 153 -1.60 -7.12 27.12
C TYR A 153 -2.28 -7.50 28.43
N PRO A 154 -2.45 -6.55 29.39
CA PRO A 154 -2.97 -6.84 30.74
C PRO A 154 -4.35 -7.49 30.77
N THR A 155 -5.03 -7.55 29.66
CA THR A 155 -6.39 -8.08 29.55
C THR A 155 -6.46 -9.51 29.02
N GLY A 156 -5.33 -10.12 28.60
CA GLY A 156 -5.28 -11.54 28.17
C GLY A 156 -6.27 -11.96 27.09
N ALA A 157 -6.89 -11.00 26.42
CA ALA A 157 -8.19 -11.21 25.79
C ALA A 157 -8.11 -11.51 24.28
N TRP A 158 -6.91 -11.45 23.68
CA TRP A 158 -6.82 -11.44 22.22
C TRP A 158 -5.70 -12.34 21.74
N HIS A 159 -6.01 -13.16 20.75
CA HIS A 159 -5.01 -13.96 20.05
C HIS A 159 -5.47 -14.24 18.62
N TYR A 160 -4.54 -14.59 17.77
CA TYR A 160 -4.85 -15.06 16.43
C TYR A 160 -5.07 -16.57 16.46
N GLU A 161 -6.17 -17.01 15.86
CA GLU A 161 -6.45 -18.42 15.63
C GLU A 161 -6.42 -18.72 14.14
N THR A 162 -5.75 -19.81 13.79
CA THR A 162 -5.88 -20.37 12.46
C THR A 162 -7.28 -20.96 12.29
N ARG A 163 -7.98 -20.55 11.26
CA ARG A 163 -9.24 -21.18 10.86
C ARG A 163 -8.96 -22.37 9.98
N ASP A 164 -9.76 -23.43 10.13
CA ASP A 164 -9.62 -24.66 9.35
C ASP A 164 -9.96 -24.43 7.86
N GLU A 165 -10.70 -23.39 7.55
CA GLU A 165 -11.10 -23.04 6.19
C GLU A 165 -10.01 -22.27 5.47
N ASN A 166 -9.54 -22.81 4.35
CA ASN A 166 -8.76 -22.06 3.38
C ASN A 166 -9.68 -21.17 2.56
N ILE A 167 -9.48 -19.85 2.67
CA ILE A 167 -10.25 -18.86 1.91
C ILE A 167 -9.48 -18.52 0.64
N TYR A 168 -10.02 -18.89 -0.51
CA TYR A 168 -9.40 -18.66 -1.83
C TYR A 168 -7.98 -19.23 -1.95
N GLY A 169 -7.70 -20.34 -1.25
CA GLY A 169 -6.38 -20.96 -1.21
C GLY A 169 -5.39 -20.28 -0.28
N LEU A 170 -5.85 -19.35 0.54
CA LEU A 170 -5.10 -18.71 1.61
C LEU A 170 -5.51 -19.29 2.98
N ARG A 171 -4.52 -19.50 3.83
CA ARG A 171 -4.74 -19.83 5.24
C ARG A 171 -5.21 -18.58 5.96
N HIS A 172 -6.31 -18.68 6.68
CA HIS A 172 -6.90 -17.56 7.42
C HIS A 172 -6.47 -17.57 8.88
N GLU A 173 -5.92 -16.45 9.33
CA GLU A 173 -5.60 -16.16 10.72
C GLU A 173 -6.57 -15.08 11.20
N GLN A 174 -7.52 -15.47 12.03
CA GLN A 174 -8.52 -14.55 12.57
C GLN A 174 -8.15 -14.09 13.95
N LEU A 175 -8.31 -12.81 14.21
CA LEU A 175 -8.20 -12.25 15.55
C LEU A 175 -9.42 -12.66 16.38
N VAL A 176 -9.18 -13.33 17.50
CA VAL A 176 -10.20 -13.80 18.44
C VAL A 176 -10.02 -13.13 19.78
N GLY A 177 -11.10 -12.66 20.38
CA GLY A 177 -11.07 -11.97 21.66
C GLY A 177 -12.19 -12.39 22.61
N SER A 178 -12.04 -12.03 23.89
CA SER A 178 -13.10 -12.27 24.86
C SER A 178 -14.32 -11.41 24.56
N THR A 179 -15.47 -12.03 24.56
CA THR A 179 -16.77 -11.49 24.15
C THR A 179 -17.28 -10.29 24.99
N SER A 180 -16.66 -10.02 26.14
CA SER A 180 -17.16 -9.00 27.05
C SER A 180 -16.88 -7.55 26.64
N ASN A 181 -16.09 -7.32 25.59
CA ASN A 181 -15.74 -5.97 25.16
C ASN A 181 -15.34 -5.86 23.67
N GLU A 182 -16.03 -6.60 22.80
CA GLU A 182 -15.70 -6.68 21.37
C GLU A 182 -15.65 -5.30 20.70
N ALA A 183 -16.63 -4.43 20.98
CA ALA A 183 -16.67 -3.08 20.41
C ALA A 183 -15.51 -2.18 20.89
N GLY A 184 -15.15 -2.24 22.16
CA GLY A 184 -14.03 -1.48 22.73
C GLY A 184 -12.69 -1.94 22.17
N PHE A 185 -12.57 -3.20 21.90
CA PHE A 185 -11.40 -3.83 21.32
C PHE A 185 -11.18 -3.46 19.85
N ILE A 186 -12.16 -3.67 19.03
CA ILE A 186 -12.08 -3.32 17.61
C ILE A 186 -11.70 -1.85 17.44
N ALA A 187 -12.24 -0.97 18.30
CA ALA A 187 -11.91 0.44 18.30
C ALA A 187 -10.44 0.73 18.69
N GLN A 188 -9.83 -0.10 19.52
CA GLN A 188 -8.45 0.11 20.00
C GLN A 188 -7.38 -0.53 19.13
N SER A 189 -7.66 -1.67 18.53
CA SER A 189 -6.65 -2.49 17.83
C SER A 189 -6.62 -2.32 16.31
N GLY A 190 -7.66 -1.69 15.71
CA GLY A 190 -7.81 -1.70 14.26
C GLY A 190 -7.89 -3.12 13.75
N HIS A 191 -8.98 -3.81 14.08
CA HIS A 191 -9.20 -5.23 13.81
C HIS A 191 -8.76 -5.64 12.40
N LYS A 192 -7.88 -6.62 12.34
CA LYS A 192 -7.31 -7.12 11.10
C LYS A 192 -7.41 -8.64 11.06
N ASP A 193 -7.80 -9.16 9.91
CA ASP A 193 -7.61 -10.57 9.60
C ASP A 193 -6.38 -10.72 8.71
N PHE A 194 -5.63 -11.79 8.88
CA PHE A 194 -4.49 -12.12 8.03
C PHE A 194 -4.79 -13.37 7.21
N TYR A 195 -4.34 -13.34 5.97
CA TYR A 195 -4.42 -14.44 5.04
C TYR A 195 -3.04 -14.68 4.47
N THR A 196 -2.58 -15.93 4.42
CA THR A 196 -1.23 -16.28 3.96
C THR A 196 -1.27 -17.43 2.97
N ASP A 197 -0.34 -17.44 2.04
CA ASP A 197 -0.17 -18.53 1.07
C ASP A 197 0.62 -19.72 1.63
N ALA A 198 0.42 -20.05 2.92
CA ALA A 198 1.06 -21.19 3.56
C ALA A 198 0.83 -22.50 2.73
N PRO A 199 1.84 -23.35 2.59
CA PRO A 199 3.14 -23.34 3.28
C PRO A 199 4.25 -22.50 2.61
N SER A 200 3.95 -21.79 1.53
CA SER A 200 4.96 -21.02 0.77
C SER A 200 5.46 -19.79 1.52
N TRP A 201 4.56 -19.12 2.26
CA TRP A 201 4.84 -17.91 3.05
C TRP A 201 5.48 -16.79 2.24
N THR A 202 5.08 -16.64 0.97
CA THR A 202 5.59 -15.62 0.05
C THR A 202 4.67 -14.41 -0.09
N THR A 203 3.43 -14.55 0.39
CA THR A 203 2.39 -13.52 0.30
C THR A 203 1.59 -13.49 1.59
N GLU A 204 1.36 -12.28 2.08
CA GLU A 204 0.44 -11.98 3.18
C GLU A 204 -0.62 -11.02 2.68
N VAL A 205 -1.85 -11.21 3.12
CA VAL A 205 -2.94 -10.24 2.93
C VAL A 205 -3.52 -9.86 4.28
N GLU A 206 -3.39 -8.59 4.64
CA GLU A 206 -4.02 -7.98 5.80
C GLU A 206 -5.34 -7.35 5.39
N CYS A 207 -6.47 -7.79 5.94
CA CYS A 207 -7.76 -7.15 5.73
C CYS A 207 -8.24 -6.44 6.99
N ARG A 208 -8.39 -5.13 6.92
CA ARG A 208 -8.92 -4.30 8.03
C ARG A 208 -10.42 -4.35 8.06
N ARG A 209 -10.98 -4.49 9.26
CA ARG A 209 -12.42 -4.43 9.50
C ARG A 209 -12.86 -3.05 9.98
N MET A 210 -14.13 -2.77 9.80
CA MET A 210 -14.78 -1.60 10.39
C MET A 210 -14.71 -1.66 11.91
N VAL A 211 -14.51 -0.50 12.53
CA VAL A 211 -14.55 -0.34 14.00
C VAL A 211 -15.99 -0.26 14.55
N VAL A 212 -16.99 -0.34 13.68
CA VAL A 212 -18.43 -0.31 14.03
C VAL A 212 -19.15 -1.46 13.30
N PRO A 213 -20.26 -1.99 13.84
CA PRO A 213 -21.07 -3.00 13.18
C PRO A 213 -21.42 -2.58 11.73
N PRO A 214 -21.42 -3.51 10.78
CA PRO A 214 -21.33 -4.97 10.91
C PRO A 214 -19.90 -5.53 10.98
N TYR A 215 -18.88 -4.74 11.28
CA TYR A 215 -17.46 -5.14 11.36
C TYR A 215 -16.91 -5.82 10.07
N ALA A 216 -17.51 -5.47 8.94
CA ALA A 216 -17.13 -6.01 7.65
C ALA A 216 -15.72 -5.55 7.24
N PRO A 217 -14.96 -6.35 6.48
CA PRO A 217 -13.71 -5.90 5.89
C PRO A 217 -13.92 -4.67 5.00
N THR A 218 -13.05 -3.67 5.13
CA THR A 218 -13.13 -2.41 4.37
C THR A 218 -12.03 -2.28 3.35
N GLN A 219 -10.89 -2.90 3.62
CA GLN A 219 -9.68 -2.79 2.82
C GLN A 219 -8.82 -4.02 3.06
N CYS A 220 -8.22 -4.55 2.01
CA CYS A 220 -7.16 -5.53 2.08
C CYS A 220 -5.86 -4.95 1.52
N THR A 221 -4.74 -5.24 2.16
CA THR A 221 -3.40 -4.94 1.68
C THR A 221 -2.65 -6.25 1.53
N GLN A 222 -2.30 -6.58 0.31
CA GLN A 222 -1.52 -7.75 -0.06
C GLN A 222 -0.04 -7.35 -0.16
N THR A 223 0.81 -8.01 0.61
CA THR A 223 2.26 -7.74 0.66
C THR A 223 3.04 -8.95 0.19
N PHE A 224 4.02 -8.73 -0.68
CA PHE A 224 4.99 -9.73 -1.11
C PHE A 224 6.31 -9.07 -1.51
N VAL A 225 7.34 -9.91 -1.69
CA VAL A 225 8.63 -9.48 -2.21
C VAL A 225 8.72 -9.78 -3.69
N MET A 226 9.25 -8.84 -4.47
CA MET A 226 9.66 -9.02 -5.86
C MET A 226 11.18 -9.15 -5.91
N PRO A 227 11.73 -10.40 -5.97
CA PRO A 227 13.16 -10.62 -5.80
C PRO A 227 14.01 -9.95 -6.87
N ASP A 228 13.52 -9.94 -8.12
CA ASP A 228 14.25 -9.37 -9.27
C ASP A 228 14.53 -7.88 -9.11
N LEU A 229 13.67 -7.17 -8.38
CA LEU A 229 13.83 -5.74 -8.05
C LEU A 229 14.32 -5.50 -6.61
N ASP A 230 14.56 -6.56 -5.83
CA ASP A 230 14.83 -6.47 -4.39
C ASP A 230 13.90 -5.48 -3.68
N SER A 231 12.60 -5.65 -3.89
CA SER A 231 11.61 -4.67 -3.47
C SER A 231 10.38 -5.29 -2.84
N PHE A 232 9.77 -4.54 -1.92
CA PHE A 232 8.46 -4.82 -1.37
C PHE A 232 7.38 -4.26 -2.25
N ILE A 233 6.35 -5.05 -2.46
CA ILE A 233 5.14 -4.65 -3.14
C ILE A 233 3.97 -4.74 -2.16
N ASP A 234 3.30 -3.64 -1.95
CA ASP A 234 2.04 -3.55 -1.18
C ASP A 234 0.91 -3.22 -2.15
N ILE A 235 -0.08 -4.09 -2.27
CA ILE A 235 -1.25 -3.88 -3.13
C ILE A 235 -2.48 -3.69 -2.26
N THR A 236 -3.09 -2.52 -2.32
CA THR A 236 -4.29 -2.19 -1.58
C THR A 236 -5.52 -2.23 -2.48
N TYR A 237 -6.54 -2.98 -2.07
CA TYR A 237 -7.77 -3.18 -2.83
C TYR A 237 -8.99 -3.42 -1.93
N ASN A 238 -10.18 -3.36 -2.54
CA ASN A 238 -11.42 -3.69 -1.85
C ASN A 238 -11.48 -5.19 -1.54
N PRO A 239 -11.96 -5.61 -0.36
CA PRO A 239 -12.03 -7.02 0.06
C PRO A 239 -12.76 -7.96 -0.90
N ARG A 240 -13.68 -7.45 -1.73
CA ARG A 240 -14.36 -8.24 -2.76
C ARG A 240 -13.41 -8.88 -3.78
N HIS A 241 -12.21 -8.31 -3.95
CA HIS A 241 -11.17 -8.78 -4.85
C HIS A 241 -10.19 -9.76 -4.18
N LEU A 242 -10.39 -10.08 -2.89
CA LEU A 242 -9.54 -11.06 -2.20
C LEU A 242 -9.51 -12.43 -2.90
N LYS A 243 -10.61 -12.82 -3.52
CA LYS A 243 -10.70 -14.07 -4.31
C LYS A 243 -9.74 -14.08 -5.51
N ASP A 244 -9.39 -12.91 -6.04
CA ASP A 244 -8.59 -12.72 -7.24
C ASP A 244 -7.12 -12.39 -6.91
N TRP A 245 -6.70 -12.58 -5.67
CA TRP A 245 -5.41 -12.14 -5.13
C TRP A 245 -4.18 -12.62 -5.94
N ARG A 246 -4.25 -13.84 -6.53
CA ARG A 246 -3.15 -14.37 -7.36
C ARG A 246 -3.07 -13.64 -8.69
N GLU A 247 -4.20 -13.49 -9.36
CA GLU A 247 -4.27 -12.76 -10.61
C GLU A 247 -3.81 -11.31 -10.44
N ILE A 248 -4.26 -10.63 -9.38
CA ILE A 248 -3.83 -9.28 -9.04
C ILE A 248 -2.31 -9.23 -8.89
N LYS A 249 -1.73 -10.15 -8.12
CA LYS A 249 -0.28 -10.26 -7.93
C LYS A 249 0.46 -10.41 -9.28
N GLU A 250 0.05 -11.37 -10.09
CA GLU A 250 0.68 -11.66 -11.39
C GLU A 250 0.62 -10.47 -12.34
N LYS A 251 -0.53 -9.80 -12.45
CA LYS A 251 -0.71 -8.62 -13.27
C LYS A 251 0.14 -7.45 -12.81
N VAL A 252 0.16 -7.18 -11.50
CA VAL A 252 0.98 -6.12 -10.92
C VAL A 252 2.47 -6.39 -11.16
N VAL A 253 2.95 -7.61 -10.94
CA VAL A 253 4.35 -7.99 -11.22
C VAL A 253 4.69 -7.76 -12.69
N SER A 254 3.82 -8.16 -13.61
CA SER A 254 4.01 -7.96 -15.05
C SER A 254 4.09 -6.48 -15.44
N ILE A 255 3.21 -5.65 -14.86
CA ILE A 255 3.20 -4.20 -15.11
C ILE A 255 4.48 -3.55 -14.58
N ILE A 256 4.89 -3.87 -13.36
CA ILE A 256 6.13 -3.32 -12.77
C ILE A 256 7.35 -3.73 -13.62
N ALA A 257 7.43 -4.98 -14.05
CA ALA A 257 8.51 -5.46 -14.91
C ALA A 257 8.54 -4.73 -16.29
N SER A 258 7.38 -4.30 -16.79
CA SER A 258 7.32 -3.54 -18.04
C SER A 258 7.98 -2.14 -17.96
N PHE A 259 8.07 -1.57 -16.76
CA PHE A 259 8.75 -0.30 -16.54
C PHE A 259 10.28 -0.40 -16.73
N GLU A 260 10.88 -1.55 -16.45
CA GLU A 260 12.28 -1.83 -16.78
C GLU A 260 12.48 -1.94 -18.32
N THR A 261 11.58 -2.60 -19.00
CA THR A 261 11.64 -2.74 -20.48
C THR A 261 11.52 -1.40 -21.18
N ALA A 262 10.65 -0.51 -20.70
CA ALA A 262 10.50 0.84 -21.26
C ALA A 262 11.80 1.65 -21.16
N ASN A 263 12.58 1.49 -20.11
CA ASN A 263 13.87 2.17 -19.94
C ASN A 263 14.92 1.69 -20.96
N LYS A 264 14.92 0.41 -21.34
CA LYS A 264 15.84 -0.12 -22.36
C LYS A 264 15.62 0.53 -23.73
N GLN A 265 14.38 0.82 -24.09
CA GLN A 265 14.05 1.48 -25.37
C GLN A 265 14.53 2.93 -25.47
N ILE A 266 14.64 3.65 -24.33
CA ILE A 266 15.11 5.03 -24.31
C ILE A 266 16.62 5.11 -24.61
N HIS A 267 17.39 4.13 -24.15
CA HIS A 267 18.84 4.08 -24.38
C HIS A 267 19.20 3.67 -25.82
N ASP A 268 18.36 2.89 -26.47
CA ASP A 268 18.61 2.41 -27.84
C ASP A 268 18.27 3.48 -28.91
N ASN A 269 17.61 4.58 -28.56
CA ASN A 269 17.22 5.67 -29.45
C ASN A 269 18.09 6.95 -29.32
N HIS A 270 19.17 6.90 -28.58
CA HIS A 270 20.19 7.95 -28.45
C HIS A 270 21.56 7.46 -28.89
#